data_7afa4b33954f40efc3e61afeb41b6a7c
#
_entry.id   7afa4b33954f40efc3e61afeb41b6a7c
#
_cell.length_a   1.000
_cell.length_b   1.000
_cell.length_c   1.000
_cell.angle_alpha   90.00
_cell.angle_beta   90.00
_cell.angle_gamma   90.00
#
_symmetry.space_group_name_H-M   'P 1'
#
loop_
_entity.id
_entity.type
_entity.pdbx_description
1 polymer ?
#
loop_
_entity_poly.entity_id
_entity_poly.type
_entity_poly.pdbx_seq_one_letter_code
_entity_poly.pdbx_strand_id
1 'polypeptide(L)'
;MLFLKIRIIINVITTFPEFDVVLKSNNEKNLSKVKIRNGVNTLIERIHVRNYRTFNTLDLKPKDGMNIIVGNNDAGKSTLLEAISLVLNGRLNGRWIGDELNPYWFNTEVVRDFFDAFNKGEEVIPPSILIELYFGKEDQPQKLRGKNNSFSLDCPGVSLSVEPDPEYSTQIQAYLQGDHPPLLPVEYYKINWKGFDGNALNKRPMELKTAIIDGRTIRSTRGIDIQTRQMLSDYIDGKDSADISVAYRQAKYQLTETMLKQVNQQIQEGTRDIHSHELGLQLDQSSSANWESAIIPHIDSVPFSMAGQGQQVLMKLALALKSSEEKSNFVIIEEPENHLSHTSLTGVVNLIDRLSSGRQTFIATHSSYVLNRLGLDRLILIHKGQTAKFDNLSADTIEYFKKQSGYDTLRLVLARKLVIVEGPTDEMLFNRAYFDSSGKYPIDDEIDVVTQGTRNRRALELCHVLNRSVAVLRDVDKQTPEYWKDKAKEYLKDGEREMFIGLREAGETLEPQVIFANQTQEPTLKTIVGCPEEQDLCSYMTSNKTEVAWLIANSPTTINYPQYFLDAIRFVKSI
;
A
#
# COMPACT_ATOMS: atom_id res chain seq x y z
N MET A 1 27.86 -29.56 -13.46
CA MET A 1 27.70 -28.96 -12.13
C MET A 1 26.76 -27.72 -12.16
N LEU A 2 26.88 -26.83 -13.15
CA LEU A 2 26.00 -25.67 -13.33
C LEU A 2 24.52 -26.07 -13.57
N PHE A 3 24.28 -27.07 -14.41
CA PHE A 3 22.96 -27.67 -14.66
C PHE A 3 22.30 -28.27 -13.40
N LEU A 4 23.09 -28.77 -12.46
CA LEU A 4 22.59 -29.33 -11.20
C LEU A 4 22.15 -28.23 -10.23
N LYS A 5 22.86 -27.09 -10.16
CA LYS A 5 22.52 -25.94 -9.32
C LYS A 5 21.25 -25.23 -9.85
N ILE A 6 21.10 -25.06 -11.16
CA ILE A 6 19.88 -24.51 -11.79
C ILE A 6 18.68 -25.45 -11.58
N ARG A 7 18.88 -26.78 -11.65
CA ARG A 7 17.84 -27.77 -11.39
C ARG A 7 17.39 -27.80 -9.92
N ILE A 8 18.28 -27.48 -8.97
CA ILE A 8 17.91 -27.35 -7.54
C ILE A 8 17.05 -26.11 -7.32
N ILE A 9 17.30 -25.01 -8.03
CA ILE A 9 16.46 -23.79 -7.96
C ILE A 9 15.07 -24.08 -8.55
N ILE A 10 14.97 -24.83 -9.63
CA ILE A 10 13.70 -25.24 -10.26
C ILE A 10 12.93 -26.22 -9.36
N ASN A 11 13.59 -27.20 -8.73
CA ASN A 11 12.91 -28.18 -7.86
C ASN A 11 12.32 -27.59 -6.55
N VAL A 12 12.73 -26.41 -6.13
CA VAL A 12 12.11 -25.72 -4.97
C VAL A 12 10.75 -25.10 -5.34
N ILE A 13 10.52 -24.87 -6.64
CA ILE A 13 9.29 -24.20 -7.13
C ILE A 13 8.22 -25.21 -7.59
N THR A 14 8.60 -26.46 -7.93
CA THR A 14 7.66 -27.48 -8.47
C THR A 14 6.92 -28.31 -7.43
N THR A 15 7.16 -28.11 -6.12
CA THR A 15 6.50 -28.88 -5.03
C THR A 15 5.38 -28.09 -4.36
N PHE A 16 4.51 -27.45 -5.13
CA PHE A 16 3.37 -26.69 -4.58
C PHE A 16 2.13 -27.50 -4.18
N PRO A 17 1.89 -28.79 -4.53
CA PRO A 17 0.80 -29.55 -3.94
C PRO A 17 1.05 -30.00 -2.50
N GLU A 18 2.29 -29.92 -1.99
CA GLU A 18 2.68 -30.43 -0.66
C GLU A 18 2.89 -29.35 0.42
N PHE A 19 2.41 -28.12 0.20
CA PHE A 19 2.52 -27.07 1.22
C PHE A 19 1.82 -27.44 2.54
N ASP A 20 0.81 -28.31 2.50
CA ASP A 20 0.13 -28.82 3.71
C ASP A 20 0.91 -29.92 4.45
N VAL A 21 1.85 -30.60 3.80
CA VAL A 21 2.60 -31.73 4.41
C VAL A 21 3.89 -31.25 5.07
N VAL A 22 4.56 -30.24 4.52
CA VAL A 22 5.79 -29.68 5.12
C VAL A 22 5.49 -28.89 6.41
N LEU A 23 4.28 -28.36 6.57
CA LEU A 23 3.84 -27.69 7.80
C LEU A 23 3.60 -28.66 8.99
N LYS A 24 3.47 -29.97 8.75
CA LYS A 24 3.20 -30.98 9.79
C LYS A 24 4.40 -31.82 10.23
N SER A 25 5.52 -31.81 9.52
CA SER A 25 6.63 -32.75 9.80
C SER A 25 7.90 -32.13 10.42
N ASN A 26 8.03 -30.80 10.49
CA ASN A 26 9.15 -30.17 11.20
C ASN A 26 8.71 -29.65 12.58
N ASN A 27 8.51 -30.61 13.46
CA ASN A 27 8.24 -30.45 14.88
C ASN A 27 9.28 -29.59 15.61
N GLU A 28 8.76 -28.72 16.41
CA GLU A 28 9.11 -28.12 17.72
C GLU A 28 10.52 -28.26 18.32
N LYS A 29 11.43 -29.09 17.80
CA LYS A 29 12.77 -29.29 18.38
C LYS A 29 13.91 -28.51 17.74
N ASN A 30 13.70 -27.81 16.63
CA ASN A 30 14.75 -26.97 15.99
C ASN A 30 14.52 -25.45 16.06
N LEU A 31 13.46 -25.00 16.72
CA LEU A 31 13.17 -23.57 16.88
C LEU A 31 14.06 -22.84 17.91
N SER A 32 14.87 -23.58 18.68
CA SER A 32 15.72 -22.97 19.73
C SER A 32 17.16 -22.68 19.32
N LYS A 33 17.52 -22.81 18.04
CA LYS A 33 18.90 -22.55 17.55
C LYS A 33 19.00 -21.76 16.26
N VAL A 34 18.04 -20.92 15.91
CA VAL A 34 18.33 -19.79 15.03
C VAL A 34 19.11 -18.80 15.88
N LYS A 35 20.46 -18.91 15.86
CA LYS A 35 21.32 -17.84 16.34
C LYS A 35 20.91 -16.58 15.57
N ILE A 36 20.20 -15.67 16.25
CA ILE A 36 20.12 -14.26 15.86
C ILE A 36 21.59 -13.84 15.77
N ARG A 37 22.17 -13.84 14.59
CA ARG A 37 23.44 -13.16 14.37
C ARG A 37 23.13 -11.70 14.69
N ASN A 38 23.84 -11.14 15.65
CA ASN A 38 23.93 -9.71 15.92
C ASN A 38 24.48 -9.02 14.66
N GLY A 39 23.68 -8.94 13.61
CA GLY A 39 23.88 -8.06 12.48
C GLY A 39 23.29 -6.72 12.86
N VAL A 40 24.08 -5.69 12.76
CA VAL A 40 23.70 -4.29 12.96
C VAL A 40 22.50 -4.01 12.05
N ASN A 41 21.30 -3.92 12.63
CA ASN A 41 20.07 -3.59 11.90
C ASN A 41 19.94 -2.07 11.85
N THR A 42 20.24 -1.49 10.70
CA THR A 42 19.92 -0.08 10.45
C THR A 42 18.40 0.08 10.40
N LEU A 43 17.84 0.94 11.25
CA LEU A 43 16.41 1.23 11.30
C LEU A 43 16.16 2.70 10.97
N ILE A 44 15.09 2.98 10.21
CA ILE A 44 14.60 4.34 9.97
C ILE A 44 13.76 4.75 11.18
N GLU A 45 14.23 5.73 11.95
CA GLU A 45 13.52 6.29 13.09
C GLU A 45 12.62 7.47 12.70
N ARG A 46 12.96 8.16 11.60
CA ARG A 46 12.19 9.29 11.12
C ARG A 46 12.32 9.44 9.60
N ILE A 47 11.23 9.79 8.97
CA ILE A 47 11.12 10.13 7.56
C ILE A 47 10.61 11.56 7.48
N HIS A 48 11.39 12.44 6.85
CA HIS A 48 10.98 13.82 6.59
C HIS A 48 10.94 14.05 5.08
N VAL A 49 9.80 14.50 4.58
CA VAL A 49 9.59 14.77 3.16
C VAL A 49 9.03 16.18 3.01
N ARG A 50 9.60 16.95 2.11
CA ARG A 50 9.11 18.28 1.77
C ARG A 50 8.98 18.44 0.28
N ASN A 51 7.83 18.95 -0.14
CA ASN A 51 7.50 19.34 -1.52
C ASN A 51 7.68 18.21 -2.55
N TYR A 52 7.31 16.98 -2.18
CA TYR A 52 7.42 15.83 -3.08
C TYR A 52 6.03 15.25 -3.40
N ARG A 53 5.60 15.36 -4.65
CA ARG A 53 4.31 14.89 -5.18
C ARG A 53 3.13 15.33 -4.30
N THR A 54 2.43 14.39 -3.64
CA THR A 54 1.27 14.69 -2.78
C THR A 54 1.66 15.33 -1.44
N PHE A 55 2.93 15.31 -1.07
CA PHE A 55 3.39 15.86 0.21
C PHE A 55 3.94 17.27 0.07
N ASN A 56 3.25 18.24 0.62
CA ASN A 56 3.86 19.54 0.90
C ASN A 56 4.89 19.36 2.03
N THR A 57 4.47 18.82 3.17
CA THR A 57 5.38 18.43 4.26
C THR A 57 4.83 17.17 4.93
N LEU A 58 5.69 16.17 5.12
CA LEU A 58 5.41 14.96 5.87
C LEU A 58 6.51 14.73 6.88
N ASP A 59 6.15 14.48 8.14
CA ASP A 59 7.06 14.04 9.18
C ASP A 59 6.51 12.80 9.86
N LEU A 60 7.19 11.67 9.68
CA LEU A 60 6.73 10.37 10.14
C LEU A 60 7.82 9.66 10.94
N LYS A 61 7.47 9.14 12.10
CA LYS A 61 8.31 8.22 12.88
C LYS A 61 7.78 6.82 12.72
N PRO A 62 8.34 5.98 11.85
CA PRO A 62 7.90 4.60 11.69
C PRO A 62 8.21 3.74 12.93
N LYS A 63 7.65 2.53 12.98
CA LYS A 63 8.00 1.50 13.97
C LYS A 63 9.20 0.69 13.49
N ASP A 64 9.94 0.12 14.41
CA ASP A 64 11.16 -0.64 14.14
C ASP A 64 10.92 -1.90 13.28
N GLY A 65 9.73 -2.48 13.38
CA GLY A 65 9.34 -3.66 12.61
C GLY A 65 8.49 -3.33 11.40
N MET A 66 7.28 -3.87 11.38
CA MET A 66 6.33 -3.71 10.30
C MET A 66 5.53 -2.40 10.42
N ASN A 67 5.37 -1.72 9.30
CA ASN A 67 4.59 -0.50 9.13
C ASN A 67 3.59 -0.71 7.99
N ILE A 68 2.29 -0.70 8.30
CA ILE A 68 1.21 -0.90 7.33
C ILE A 68 0.61 0.45 6.99
N ILE A 69 0.76 0.88 5.76
CA ILE A 69 0.35 2.19 5.28
C ILE A 69 -1.00 2.05 4.60
N VAL A 70 -1.98 2.78 5.11
CA VAL A 70 -3.32 2.85 4.52
C VAL A 70 -3.74 4.29 4.31
N GLY A 71 -4.70 4.50 3.44
CA GLY A 71 -5.24 5.82 3.09
C GLY A 71 -6.14 5.70 1.87
N ASN A 72 -6.93 6.72 1.61
CA ASN A 72 -7.73 6.80 0.40
C ASN A 72 -6.85 6.75 -0.87
N ASN A 73 -7.48 6.59 -2.03
CA ASN A 73 -6.78 6.78 -3.29
C ASN A 73 -6.15 8.18 -3.28
N ASP A 74 -4.96 8.30 -3.85
CA ASP A 74 -4.18 9.53 -3.92
C ASP A 74 -3.74 10.15 -2.57
N ALA A 75 -3.93 9.46 -1.45
CA ALA A 75 -3.49 9.93 -0.13
C ALA A 75 -1.95 10.04 0.00
N GLY A 76 -1.18 9.42 -0.91
CA GLY A 76 0.28 9.45 -0.91
C GLY A 76 0.95 8.17 -0.41
N LYS A 77 0.23 7.04 -0.30
CA LYS A 77 0.82 5.74 0.11
C LYS A 77 2.01 5.35 -0.77
N SER A 78 1.79 5.31 -2.07
CA SER A 78 2.84 5.01 -3.08
C SER A 78 3.95 6.06 -3.07
N THR A 79 3.59 7.33 -2.90
CA THR A 79 4.55 8.43 -2.80
C THR A 79 5.49 8.26 -1.60
N LEU A 80 4.96 7.81 -0.44
CA LEU A 80 5.79 7.55 0.74
C LEU A 80 6.76 6.38 0.49
N LEU A 81 6.26 5.26 -0.04
CA LEU A 81 7.11 4.10 -0.36
C LEU A 81 8.17 4.45 -1.40
N GLU A 82 7.80 5.22 -2.42
CA GLU A 82 8.72 5.70 -3.44
C GLU A 82 9.78 6.65 -2.85
N ALA A 83 9.39 7.58 -1.99
CA ALA A 83 10.32 8.49 -1.31
C ALA A 83 11.37 7.73 -0.48
N ILE A 84 10.93 6.73 0.31
CA ILE A 84 11.84 5.85 1.07
C ILE A 84 12.78 5.10 0.13
N SER A 85 12.22 4.47 -0.91
CA SER A 85 13.00 3.71 -1.90
C SER A 85 14.03 4.57 -2.62
N LEU A 86 13.63 5.79 -2.97
CA LEU A 86 14.45 6.73 -3.72
C LEU A 86 15.71 7.12 -2.93
N VAL A 87 15.53 7.48 -1.66
CA VAL A 87 16.66 7.86 -0.79
C VAL A 87 17.55 6.66 -0.47
N LEU A 88 16.98 5.46 -0.25
CA LEU A 88 17.76 4.26 0.04
C LEU A 88 18.58 3.77 -1.17
N ASN A 89 18.09 3.94 -2.39
CA ASN A 89 18.71 3.36 -3.58
C ASN A 89 19.34 4.37 -4.54
N GLY A 90 18.98 5.65 -4.49
CA GLY A 90 19.37 6.67 -5.48
C GLY A 90 18.85 6.40 -6.90
N ARG A 91 17.82 5.54 -7.02
CA ARG A 91 17.27 5.09 -8.31
C ARG A 91 15.76 4.99 -8.28
N LEU A 92 15.12 5.35 -9.37
CA LEU A 92 13.72 5.13 -9.63
C LEU A 92 13.58 4.14 -10.79
N ASN A 93 12.80 3.08 -10.63
CA ASN A 93 12.61 2.05 -11.66
C ASN A 93 13.93 1.49 -12.25
N GLY A 94 14.99 1.45 -11.41
CA GLY A 94 16.32 0.98 -11.79
C GLY A 94 17.20 1.97 -12.53
N ARG A 95 16.67 3.14 -12.92
CA ARG A 95 17.44 4.22 -13.55
C ARG A 95 17.92 5.21 -12.50
N TRP A 96 19.00 5.90 -12.82
CA TRP A 96 19.50 6.98 -11.98
C TRP A 96 18.43 8.08 -11.86
N ILE A 97 18.26 8.60 -10.68
CA ILE A 97 17.25 9.60 -10.37
C ILE A 97 17.36 10.86 -11.26
N GLY A 98 18.58 11.24 -11.65
CA GLY A 98 18.82 12.38 -12.52
C GLY A 98 18.21 12.23 -13.91
N ASP A 99 18.15 11.00 -14.43
CA ASP A 99 17.60 10.70 -15.76
C ASP A 99 16.05 10.67 -15.76
N GLU A 100 15.42 10.65 -14.58
CA GLU A 100 13.97 10.52 -14.39
C GLU A 100 13.34 11.78 -13.80
N LEU A 101 14.15 12.86 -13.55
CA LEU A 101 13.63 14.09 -12.96
C LEU A 101 12.55 14.70 -13.84
N ASN A 102 11.43 15.06 -13.22
CA ASN A 102 10.24 15.53 -13.91
C ASN A 102 9.60 16.69 -13.10
N PRO A 103 9.07 17.75 -13.73
CA PRO A 103 8.39 18.84 -13.03
C PRO A 103 7.25 18.39 -12.11
N TYR A 104 6.57 17.28 -12.44
CA TYR A 104 5.49 16.71 -11.64
C TYR A 104 5.95 15.93 -10.38
N TRP A 105 7.25 15.91 -10.10
CA TRP A 105 7.76 15.44 -8.80
C TRP A 105 7.54 16.47 -7.69
N PHE A 106 7.42 17.73 -8.07
CA PHE A 106 7.13 18.81 -7.12
C PHE A 106 5.64 18.79 -6.75
N ASN A 107 5.36 19.18 -5.51
CA ASN A 107 3.98 19.32 -5.05
C ASN A 107 3.26 20.41 -5.85
N THR A 108 2.12 20.08 -6.42
CA THR A 108 1.39 20.95 -7.35
C THR A 108 0.85 22.22 -6.69
N GLU A 109 0.49 22.17 -5.40
CA GLU A 109 0.04 23.35 -4.66
C GLU A 109 1.20 24.32 -4.43
N VAL A 110 2.36 23.80 -4.00
CA VAL A 110 3.56 24.61 -3.78
C VAL A 110 4.04 25.26 -5.07
N VAL A 111 3.99 24.52 -6.20
CA VAL A 111 4.36 25.06 -7.52
C VAL A 111 3.39 26.16 -7.96
N ARG A 112 2.08 25.94 -7.79
CA ARG A 112 1.06 26.95 -8.09
C ARG A 112 1.26 28.20 -7.24
N ASP A 113 1.39 28.06 -5.93
CA ASP A 113 1.56 29.17 -4.99
C ASP A 113 2.84 29.98 -5.32
N PHE A 114 3.91 29.29 -5.75
CA PHE A 114 5.13 29.94 -6.23
C PHE A 114 4.87 30.82 -7.46
N PHE A 115 4.21 30.29 -8.51
CA PHE A 115 3.92 31.06 -9.70
C PHE A 115 2.94 32.19 -9.45
N ASP A 116 1.95 31.99 -8.58
CA ASP A 116 0.98 33.02 -8.18
C ASP A 116 1.67 34.20 -7.46
N ALA A 117 2.60 33.90 -6.56
CA ALA A 117 3.37 34.92 -5.86
C ALA A 117 4.37 35.64 -6.81
N PHE A 118 5.07 34.88 -7.66
CA PHE A 118 5.98 35.43 -8.66
C PHE A 118 5.25 36.41 -9.62
N ASN A 119 4.07 36.01 -10.11
CA ASN A 119 3.26 36.85 -11.02
C ASN A 119 2.73 38.13 -10.34
N LYS A 120 2.64 38.16 -9.00
CA LYS A 120 2.32 39.35 -8.23
C LYS A 120 3.53 40.26 -7.99
N GLY A 121 4.71 39.85 -8.45
CA GLY A 121 5.97 40.59 -8.25
C GLY A 121 6.60 40.40 -6.86
N GLU A 122 6.21 39.36 -6.13
CA GLU A 122 6.82 39.02 -4.85
C GLU A 122 8.20 38.39 -5.07
N GLU A 123 9.14 38.67 -4.17
CA GLU A 123 10.45 38.01 -4.19
C GLU A 123 10.31 36.59 -3.63
N VAL A 124 10.32 35.60 -4.51
CA VAL A 124 10.14 34.19 -4.15
C VAL A 124 11.28 33.33 -4.67
N ILE A 125 11.61 32.29 -3.90
CA ILE A 125 12.64 31.31 -4.27
C ILE A 125 11.95 30.12 -4.96
N PRO A 126 12.47 29.65 -6.12
CA PRO A 126 11.93 28.48 -6.78
C PRO A 126 11.86 27.26 -5.85
N PRO A 127 10.78 26.47 -5.89
CA PRO A 127 10.58 25.33 -5.00
C PRO A 127 11.70 24.30 -5.09
N SER A 128 12.02 23.67 -3.97
CA SER A 128 12.96 22.54 -3.88
C SER A 128 12.31 21.33 -3.25
N ILE A 129 12.73 20.12 -3.63
CA ILE A 129 12.33 18.87 -2.97
C ILE A 129 13.40 18.49 -1.94
N LEU A 130 12.95 17.97 -0.80
CA LEU A 130 13.83 17.39 0.22
C LEU A 130 13.21 16.11 0.78
N ILE A 131 13.99 15.03 0.81
CA ILE A 131 13.62 13.76 1.43
C ILE A 131 14.76 13.33 2.34
N GLU A 132 14.49 13.13 3.61
CA GLU A 132 15.49 12.75 4.61
C GLU A 132 15.05 11.50 5.37
N LEU A 133 15.96 10.54 5.50
CA LEU A 133 15.81 9.35 6.33
C LEU A 133 16.80 9.40 7.47
N TYR A 134 16.27 9.40 8.69
CA TYR A 134 17.05 9.43 9.94
C TYR A 134 17.13 8.01 10.47
N PHE A 135 18.34 7.55 10.77
CA PHE A 135 18.57 6.20 11.30
C PHE A 135 18.84 6.23 12.81
N GLY A 136 18.55 5.13 13.49
CA GLY A 136 18.76 4.98 14.93
C GLY A 136 20.23 5.11 15.35
N LYS A 137 20.49 5.35 16.63
CA LYS A 137 21.83 5.71 17.12
C LYS A 137 22.78 4.55 17.39
N GLU A 138 22.25 3.36 17.66
CA GLU A 138 23.05 2.30 18.28
C GLU A 138 23.75 1.35 17.29
N ASP A 139 23.26 1.24 16.04
CA ASP A 139 23.67 0.19 15.11
C ASP A 139 24.11 0.71 13.75
N GLN A 140 25.00 1.70 13.64
CA GLN A 140 25.00 2.59 12.51
C GLN A 140 26.25 2.62 11.65
N PRO A 141 26.14 2.85 10.34
CA PRO A 141 27.28 3.27 9.56
C PRO A 141 27.75 4.63 10.05
N GLN A 142 28.77 4.65 10.88
CA GLN A 142 29.44 5.86 11.36
C GLN A 142 29.73 6.86 10.22
N LYS A 143 29.84 6.34 8.99
CA LYS A 143 30.09 7.08 7.76
C LYS A 143 28.96 8.00 7.29
N LEU A 144 27.73 7.80 7.79
CA LEU A 144 26.59 8.63 7.42
C LEU A 144 26.16 9.61 8.54
N ARG A 145 26.94 9.66 9.64
CA ARG A 145 26.59 10.43 10.81
C ARG A 145 27.02 11.89 10.67
N GLY A 146 26.09 12.79 10.95
CA GLY A 146 26.36 14.22 10.97
C GLY A 146 25.12 15.03 11.32
N LYS A 147 25.25 16.36 11.17
CA LYS A 147 24.20 17.33 11.49
C LYS A 147 23.60 18.00 10.25
N ASN A 148 23.98 17.55 9.04
CA ASN A 148 23.49 18.14 7.78
C ASN A 148 22.08 17.60 7.48
N ASN A 149 21.11 17.98 8.30
CA ASN A 149 19.70 17.60 8.16
C ASN A 149 18.81 18.73 8.69
N SER A 150 17.52 18.70 8.34
CA SER A 150 16.53 19.74 8.65
C SER A 150 16.38 20.06 10.14
N PHE A 151 16.66 19.10 11.01
CA PHE A 151 16.52 19.26 12.47
C PHE A 151 17.85 19.48 13.18
N SER A 152 18.98 19.58 12.45
CA SER A 152 20.33 19.70 13.00
C SER A 152 20.68 18.63 14.05
N LEU A 153 20.07 17.44 13.91
CA LEU A 153 20.31 16.31 14.81
C LEU A 153 21.62 15.61 14.47
N ASP A 154 22.44 15.33 15.47
CA ASP A 154 23.64 14.52 15.28
C ASP A 154 23.28 13.04 15.29
N CYS A 155 22.95 12.53 14.11
CA CYS A 155 22.57 11.14 13.89
C CYS A 155 23.01 10.69 12.49
N PRO A 156 23.09 9.36 12.24
CA PRO A 156 23.25 8.85 10.91
C PRO A 156 21.97 9.07 10.08
N GLY A 157 22.14 9.34 8.81
CA GLY A 157 21.02 9.53 7.91
C GLY A 157 21.45 9.80 6.49
N VAL A 158 20.48 9.84 5.60
CA VAL A 158 20.66 10.14 4.18
C VAL A 158 19.62 11.16 3.74
N SER A 159 20.06 12.15 2.98
CA SER A 159 19.21 13.15 2.35
C SER A 159 19.29 13.07 0.83
N LEU A 160 18.17 13.33 0.19
CA LEU A 160 18.05 13.57 -1.22
C LEU A 160 17.35 14.91 -1.43
N SER A 161 18.01 15.84 -2.10
CA SER A 161 17.43 17.13 -2.45
C SER A 161 17.46 17.36 -3.95
N VAL A 162 16.43 18.06 -4.45
CA VAL A 162 16.32 18.58 -5.81
C VAL A 162 16.12 20.07 -5.66
N GLU A 163 17.09 20.85 -6.09
CA GLU A 163 17.13 22.31 -5.84
C GLU A 163 17.64 23.05 -7.09
N PRO A 164 17.24 24.33 -7.30
CA PRO A 164 17.78 25.15 -8.37
C PRO A 164 19.30 25.15 -8.33
N ASP A 165 19.93 24.93 -9.48
CA ASP A 165 21.38 25.00 -9.55
C ASP A 165 21.84 26.48 -9.65
N PRO A 166 22.67 26.98 -8.73
CA PRO A 166 23.18 28.33 -8.79
C PRO A 166 23.90 28.69 -10.09
N GLU A 167 24.48 27.70 -10.78
CA GLU A 167 25.14 27.89 -12.08
C GLU A 167 24.16 28.34 -13.16
N TYR A 168 22.88 27.95 -13.06
CA TYR A 168 21.82 28.32 -14.02
C TYR A 168 20.88 29.43 -13.52
N SER A 169 21.27 30.20 -12.51
CA SER A 169 20.43 31.25 -11.91
C SER A 169 19.91 32.25 -12.93
N THR A 170 20.75 32.66 -13.89
CA THR A 170 20.38 33.58 -14.98
C THR A 170 19.37 32.96 -15.93
N GLN A 171 19.52 31.68 -16.26
CA GLN A 171 18.63 30.95 -17.15
C GLN A 171 17.27 30.74 -16.50
N ILE A 172 17.25 30.41 -15.20
CA ILE A 172 16.01 30.29 -14.43
C ILE A 172 15.24 31.60 -14.39
N GLN A 173 15.93 32.73 -14.15
CA GLN A 173 15.30 34.05 -14.17
C GLN A 173 14.77 34.42 -15.55
N ALA A 174 15.56 34.16 -16.63
CA ALA A 174 15.11 34.39 -17.98
C ALA A 174 13.88 33.57 -18.36
N TYR A 175 13.84 32.31 -17.92
CA TYR A 175 12.67 31.44 -18.09
C TYR A 175 11.43 32.02 -17.37
N LEU A 176 11.57 32.40 -16.11
CA LEU A 176 10.46 32.91 -15.29
C LEU A 176 9.91 34.25 -15.78
N GLN A 177 10.75 35.08 -16.46
CA GLN A 177 10.34 36.37 -17.04
C GLN A 177 9.78 36.24 -18.45
N GLY A 178 9.95 35.10 -19.11
CA GLY A 178 9.49 34.82 -20.45
C GLY A 178 8.05 34.30 -20.51
N ASP A 179 7.62 34.00 -21.72
CA ASP A 179 6.37 33.27 -21.93
C ASP A 179 6.64 31.75 -21.74
N HIS A 180 6.10 31.17 -20.69
CA HIS A 180 6.34 29.77 -20.32
C HIS A 180 5.08 29.11 -19.72
N PRO A 181 4.93 27.77 -19.79
CA PRO A 181 3.90 27.08 -19.05
C PRO A 181 4.16 27.16 -17.53
N PRO A 182 3.15 26.99 -16.66
CA PRO A 182 3.32 27.03 -15.21
C PRO A 182 3.98 25.73 -14.68
N LEU A 183 5.17 25.43 -15.23
CA LEU A 183 6.00 24.28 -14.89
C LEU A 183 7.40 24.75 -14.51
N LEU A 184 8.03 24.08 -13.55
CA LEU A 184 9.40 24.38 -13.17
C LEU A 184 10.38 23.88 -14.24
N PRO A 185 11.42 24.67 -14.61
CA PRO A 185 12.46 24.27 -15.57
C PRO A 185 13.46 23.33 -14.89
N VAL A 186 13.06 22.08 -14.67
CA VAL A 186 13.82 21.07 -13.90
C VAL A 186 15.17 20.74 -14.53
N GLU A 187 15.39 21.07 -15.78
CA GLU A 187 16.67 20.98 -16.50
C GLU A 187 17.76 21.86 -15.85
N TYR A 188 17.36 22.90 -15.13
CA TYR A 188 18.25 23.81 -14.39
C TYR A 188 18.32 23.49 -12.91
N TYR A 189 17.88 22.26 -12.51
CA TYR A 189 17.94 21.80 -11.14
C TYR A 189 19.04 20.76 -10.99
N LYS A 190 19.65 20.73 -9.81
CA LYS A 190 20.60 19.71 -9.43
C LYS A 190 20.01 18.79 -8.39
N ILE A 191 20.46 17.55 -8.44
CA ILE A 191 20.12 16.53 -7.47
C ILE A 191 21.32 16.26 -6.58
N ASN A 192 21.10 16.37 -5.26
CA ASN A 192 22.11 16.02 -4.27
C ASN A 192 21.63 14.80 -3.49
N TRP A 193 22.41 13.74 -3.52
CA TRP A 193 22.20 12.56 -2.67
C TRP A 193 23.39 12.43 -1.74
N LYS A 194 23.18 12.64 -0.42
CA LYS A 194 24.26 12.82 0.56
C LYS A 194 23.94 12.11 1.88
N GLY A 195 25.00 11.67 2.60
CA GLY A 195 24.90 11.35 4.01
C GLY A 195 24.76 12.61 4.86
N PHE A 196 24.28 12.49 6.10
CA PHE A 196 24.25 13.60 7.06
C PHE A 196 25.64 14.09 7.48
N ASP A 197 26.69 13.32 7.19
CA ASP A 197 28.08 13.76 7.25
C ASP A 197 28.45 14.80 6.18
N GLY A 198 27.56 15.02 5.19
CA GLY A 198 27.73 15.95 4.08
C GLY A 198 28.37 15.34 2.83
N ASN A 199 28.84 14.09 2.89
CA ASN A 199 29.48 13.44 1.77
C ASN A 199 28.46 12.96 0.72
N ALA A 200 28.76 13.22 -0.55
CA ALA A 200 27.95 12.73 -1.65
C ALA A 200 27.98 11.19 -1.78
N LEU A 201 26.85 10.58 -2.06
CA LEU A 201 26.71 9.16 -2.29
C LEU A 201 26.69 8.88 -3.81
N ASN A 202 27.75 8.24 -4.33
CA ASN A 202 27.83 7.84 -5.72
C ASN A 202 27.24 6.46 -6.00
N LYS A 203 27.08 5.66 -4.93
CA LYS A 203 26.50 4.31 -4.95
C LYS A 203 25.81 4.03 -3.61
N ARG A 204 24.83 3.13 -3.66
CA ARG A 204 24.11 2.69 -2.46
C ARG A 204 25.07 2.05 -1.45
N PRO A 205 25.12 2.52 -0.20
CA PRO A 205 25.82 1.83 0.88
C PRO A 205 25.26 0.41 1.09
N MET A 206 26.12 -0.54 1.48
CA MET A 206 25.73 -1.94 1.72
C MET A 206 24.67 -2.06 2.82
N GLU A 207 24.73 -1.18 3.80
CA GLU A 207 23.84 -1.09 4.96
C GLU A 207 22.41 -0.68 4.58
N LEU A 208 22.22 -0.06 3.41
CA LEU A 208 20.93 0.41 2.91
C LEU A 208 20.26 -0.56 1.92
N LYS A 209 20.67 -1.82 1.91
CA LYS A 209 20.04 -2.82 1.04
C LYS A 209 18.54 -2.94 1.30
N THR A 210 17.78 -2.84 0.22
CA THR A 210 16.32 -2.77 0.23
C THR A 210 15.75 -3.76 -0.78
N ALA A 211 14.80 -4.57 -0.34
CA ALA A 211 13.96 -5.38 -1.23
C ALA A 211 12.67 -4.63 -1.52
N ILE A 212 12.36 -4.44 -2.81
CA ILE A 212 11.14 -3.75 -3.26
C ILE A 212 10.28 -4.74 -4.02
N ILE A 213 9.00 -4.82 -3.63
CA ILE A 213 8.01 -5.71 -4.22
C ILE A 213 6.80 -4.85 -4.58
N ASP A 214 6.61 -4.61 -5.87
CA ASP A 214 5.46 -3.88 -6.38
C ASP A 214 4.46 -4.86 -7.01
N GLY A 215 3.29 -5.00 -6.38
CA GLY A 215 2.18 -5.84 -6.87
C GLY A 215 1.42 -5.23 -8.05
N ARG A 216 1.61 -3.95 -8.36
CA ARG A 216 0.93 -3.24 -9.46
C ARG A 216 1.63 -3.44 -10.80
N THR A 217 2.96 -3.46 -10.80
CA THR A 217 3.78 -3.48 -12.02
C THR A 217 4.02 -4.91 -12.48
N ILE A 218 3.10 -5.44 -13.29
CA ILE A 218 3.21 -6.81 -13.81
C ILE A 218 3.67 -6.84 -15.26
N ARG A 219 3.50 -5.76 -16.01
CA ARG A 219 3.86 -5.71 -17.44
C ARG A 219 5.15 -4.95 -17.68
N SER A 220 6.25 -5.67 -17.78
CA SER A 220 7.39 -5.17 -18.54
C SER A 220 7.19 -5.57 -20.03
N THR A 221 7.11 -4.60 -20.92
CA THR A 221 7.08 -4.83 -22.37
C THR A 221 8.34 -5.52 -22.89
N ARG A 222 9.36 -5.72 -22.05
CA ARG A 222 10.66 -6.34 -22.36
C ARG A 222 11.03 -7.52 -21.44
N GLY A 223 10.05 -8.31 -21.00
CA GLY A 223 10.27 -9.63 -20.37
C GLY A 223 10.34 -9.64 -18.85
N ILE A 224 11.24 -8.91 -18.20
CA ILE A 224 11.37 -8.88 -16.73
C ILE A 224 11.59 -7.46 -16.29
N ASP A 225 10.95 -7.06 -15.17
CA ASP A 225 11.29 -5.79 -14.55
C ASP A 225 12.72 -5.82 -13.98
N ILE A 226 13.33 -4.65 -13.92
CA ILE A 226 14.71 -4.46 -13.48
C ILE A 226 14.93 -4.98 -12.06
N GLN A 227 13.91 -4.89 -11.19
CA GLN A 227 13.98 -5.35 -9.80
C GLN A 227 14.06 -6.88 -9.73
N THR A 228 13.24 -7.60 -10.48
CA THR A 228 13.29 -9.07 -10.56
C THR A 228 14.62 -9.53 -11.14
N ARG A 229 15.16 -8.84 -12.13
CA ARG A 229 16.50 -9.12 -12.68
C ARG A 229 17.59 -8.91 -11.63
N GLN A 230 17.52 -7.86 -10.87
CA GLN A 230 18.47 -7.56 -9.81
C GLN A 230 18.42 -8.60 -8.69
N MET A 231 17.22 -9.05 -8.31
CA MET A 231 17.03 -10.13 -7.35
C MET A 231 17.62 -11.44 -7.86
N LEU A 232 17.48 -11.75 -9.15
CA LEU A 232 18.08 -12.94 -9.77
C LEU A 232 19.60 -12.85 -9.83
N SER A 233 20.18 -11.68 -10.07
CA SER A 233 21.64 -11.48 -10.08
C SER A 233 22.29 -11.72 -8.72
N ASP A 234 21.54 -11.56 -7.62
CA ASP A 234 22.04 -11.83 -6.26
C ASP A 234 22.32 -13.34 -6.02
N TYR A 235 21.79 -14.24 -6.87
CA TYR A 235 22.03 -15.69 -6.81
C TYR A 235 23.25 -16.14 -7.62
N ILE A 236 23.81 -15.26 -8.43
CA ILE A 236 24.95 -15.55 -9.30
C ILE A 236 26.17 -14.83 -8.71
N ASP A 237 27.15 -15.56 -8.27
CA ASP A 237 28.35 -14.94 -7.74
C ASP A 237 29.20 -14.28 -8.84
N GLY A 238 30.14 -13.41 -8.45
CA GLY A 238 30.92 -12.64 -9.41
C GLY A 238 31.75 -13.48 -10.35
N LYS A 239 32.16 -14.69 -9.92
CA LYS A 239 32.91 -15.62 -10.73
C LYS A 239 32.01 -16.32 -11.75
N ASP A 240 30.88 -16.86 -11.29
CA ASP A 240 29.88 -17.46 -12.18
C ASP A 240 29.40 -16.47 -13.24
N SER A 241 29.19 -15.20 -12.85
CA SER A 241 28.79 -14.10 -13.77
C SER A 241 29.88 -13.85 -14.84
N ALA A 242 31.14 -13.84 -14.46
CA ALA A 242 32.24 -13.66 -15.40
C ALA A 242 32.34 -14.85 -16.36
N ASP A 243 32.26 -16.07 -15.86
CA ASP A 243 32.32 -17.29 -16.67
C ASP A 243 31.15 -17.36 -17.68
N ILE A 244 29.95 -17.02 -17.26
CA ILE A 244 28.78 -16.92 -18.17
C ILE A 244 29.01 -15.84 -19.23
N SER A 245 29.55 -14.66 -18.84
CA SER A 245 29.83 -13.55 -19.78
C SER A 245 30.84 -13.97 -20.86
N VAL A 246 31.88 -14.70 -20.49
CA VAL A 246 32.88 -15.23 -21.44
C VAL A 246 32.24 -16.25 -22.38
N ALA A 247 31.49 -17.21 -21.83
CA ALA A 247 30.80 -18.22 -22.63
C ALA A 247 29.79 -17.62 -23.61
N TYR A 248 29.01 -16.61 -23.16
CA TYR A 248 28.05 -15.91 -24.00
C TYR A 248 28.71 -15.13 -25.13
N ARG A 249 29.87 -14.49 -24.86
CA ARG A 249 30.66 -13.79 -25.88
C ARG A 249 31.19 -14.77 -26.92
N GLN A 250 31.70 -15.94 -26.48
CA GLN A 250 32.14 -16.99 -27.38
C GLN A 250 31.00 -17.51 -28.26
N ALA A 251 29.83 -17.75 -27.70
CA ALA A 251 28.66 -18.18 -28.46
C ALA A 251 28.25 -17.15 -29.54
N LYS A 252 28.24 -15.86 -29.20
CA LYS A 252 27.96 -14.77 -30.17
C LYS A 252 29.01 -14.77 -31.30
N TYR A 253 30.27 -14.92 -30.97
CA TYR A 253 31.34 -14.98 -31.96
C TYR A 253 31.16 -16.18 -32.90
N GLN A 254 30.91 -17.37 -32.35
CA GLN A 254 30.66 -18.58 -33.15
C GLN A 254 29.43 -18.41 -34.08
N LEU A 255 28.32 -17.83 -33.59
CA LEU A 255 27.16 -17.54 -34.41
C LEU A 255 27.49 -16.57 -35.56
N THR A 256 28.30 -15.56 -35.30
CA THR A 256 28.77 -14.63 -36.33
C THR A 256 29.57 -15.36 -37.41
N GLU A 257 30.58 -16.14 -37.01
CA GLU A 257 31.47 -16.87 -37.94
C GLU A 257 30.76 -18.00 -38.70
N THR A 258 29.72 -18.57 -38.16
CA THR A 258 29.01 -19.68 -38.82
C THR A 258 27.78 -19.20 -39.60
N MET A 259 26.83 -18.56 -38.92
CA MET A 259 25.53 -18.22 -39.51
C MET A 259 25.53 -16.93 -40.34
N LEU A 260 26.33 -15.95 -39.96
CA LEU A 260 26.44 -14.69 -40.71
C LEU A 260 27.51 -14.72 -41.79
N LYS A 261 28.32 -15.80 -41.89
CA LYS A 261 29.41 -15.88 -42.84
C LYS A 261 28.96 -15.70 -44.30
N GLN A 262 27.92 -16.41 -44.71
CA GLN A 262 27.38 -16.27 -46.09
C GLN A 262 26.78 -14.88 -46.33
N VAL A 263 26.06 -14.33 -45.36
CA VAL A 263 25.50 -12.96 -45.47
C VAL A 263 26.60 -11.94 -45.56
N ASN A 264 27.66 -12.07 -44.77
CA ASN A 264 28.80 -11.17 -44.80
C ASN A 264 29.56 -11.25 -46.15
N GLN A 265 29.70 -12.45 -46.71
CA GLN A 265 30.27 -12.63 -48.06
C GLN A 265 29.42 -11.90 -49.11
N GLN A 266 28.12 -12.04 -49.10
CA GLN A 266 27.23 -11.33 -50.03
C GLN A 266 27.28 -9.82 -49.86
N ILE A 267 27.40 -9.32 -48.62
CA ILE A 267 27.54 -7.90 -48.34
C ILE A 267 28.89 -7.40 -48.91
N GLN A 268 29.98 -8.12 -48.69
CA GLN A 268 31.31 -7.77 -49.20
C GLN A 268 31.34 -7.76 -50.73
N GLU A 269 30.76 -8.76 -51.38
CA GLU A 269 30.64 -8.79 -52.84
C GLU A 269 29.81 -7.65 -53.40
N GLY A 270 28.67 -7.30 -52.73
CA GLY A 270 27.80 -6.21 -53.18
C GLY A 270 28.33 -4.81 -52.88
N THR A 271 29.30 -4.64 -52.00
CA THR A 271 29.84 -3.34 -51.59
C THR A 271 31.25 -3.06 -52.08
N ARG A 272 31.91 -4.03 -52.72
CA ARG A 272 33.31 -4.00 -53.13
C ARG A 272 33.64 -2.84 -54.06
N ASP A 273 32.69 -2.45 -54.92
CA ASP A 273 32.84 -1.36 -55.87
C ASP A 273 32.51 0.03 -55.30
N ILE A 274 31.95 0.07 -54.07
CA ILE A 274 31.46 1.30 -53.45
C ILE A 274 32.40 1.77 -52.34
N HIS A 275 33.11 0.86 -51.66
CA HIS A 275 33.94 1.19 -50.50
C HIS A 275 35.20 0.32 -50.41
N SER A 276 36.32 0.93 -49.99
CA SER A 276 37.61 0.23 -49.83
C SER A 276 37.74 -0.61 -48.55
N HIS A 277 36.78 -0.51 -47.63
CA HIS A 277 36.81 -1.27 -46.39
C HIS A 277 35.77 -2.39 -46.41
N GLU A 278 36.10 -3.50 -45.74
CA GLU A 278 35.20 -4.64 -45.61
C GLU A 278 34.01 -4.29 -44.69
N LEU A 279 32.81 -4.41 -45.23
CA LEU A 279 31.56 -4.27 -44.46
C LEU A 279 31.06 -5.65 -44.06
N GLY A 280 30.72 -5.83 -42.78
CA GLY A 280 30.16 -7.08 -42.29
C GLY A 280 29.26 -6.85 -41.09
N LEU A 281 28.35 -7.79 -40.87
CA LEU A 281 27.47 -7.86 -39.68
C LEU A 281 28.13 -8.70 -38.60
N GLN A 282 28.08 -8.19 -37.39
CA GLN A 282 28.54 -8.89 -36.21
C GLN A 282 27.52 -8.73 -35.07
N LEU A 283 27.33 -9.77 -34.23
CA LEU A 283 26.49 -9.62 -33.06
C LEU A 283 27.13 -8.65 -32.07
N ASP A 284 26.30 -7.76 -31.51
CA ASP A 284 26.76 -6.72 -30.57
C ASP A 284 27.49 -7.34 -29.36
N GLN A 285 28.74 -6.93 -29.16
CA GLN A 285 29.62 -7.36 -28.07
C GLN A 285 29.68 -6.36 -26.92
N SER A 286 28.90 -5.28 -26.99
CA SER A 286 28.86 -4.24 -25.94
C SER A 286 28.31 -4.78 -24.61
N SER A 287 28.62 -4.09 -23.53
CA SER A 287 28.13 -4.42 -22.20
C SER A 287 26.60 -4.31 -22.08
N SER A 288 25.97 -3.47 -22.90
CA SER A 288 24.50 -3.33 -22.96
C SER A 288 23.81 -4.55 -23.58
N ALA A 289 24.51 -5.31 -24.43
CA ALA A 289 24.03 -6.54 -25.04
C ALA A 289 24.54 -7.81 -24.33
N ASN A 290 24.74 -7.74 -23.02
CA ASN A 290 25.25 -8.84 -22.20
C ASN A 290 24.17 -9.93 -21.96
N TRP A 291 24.61 -11.11 -21.53
CA TRP A 291 23.76 -12.26 -21.19
C TRP A 291 22.65 -11.93 -20.18
N GLU A 292 22.91 -11.01 -19.25
CA GLU A 292 21.95 -10.54 -18.25
C GLU A 292 20.67 -9.95 -18.89
N SER A 293 20.80 -9.33 -20.07
CA SER A 293 19.66 -8.79 -20.82
C SER A 293 18.88 -9.87 -21.60
N ALA A 294 19.53 -11.02 -21.85
CA ALA A 294 18.96 -12.11 -22.64
C ALA A 294 18.31 -13.21 -21.78
N ILE A 295 18.55 -13.21 -20.46
CA ILE A 295 17.94 -14.20 -19.54
C ILE A 295 16.50 -13.80 -19.21
N ILE A 296 15.61 -14.77 -19.37
CA ILE A 296 14.20 -14.69 -18.98
C ILE A 296 13.91 -15.82 -17.98
N PRO A 297 13.46 -15.53 -16.75
CA PRO A 297 13.05 -16.58 -15.83
C PRO A 297 11.81 -17.30 -16.37
N HIS A 298 11.70 -18.58 -16.01
CA HIS A 298 10.58 -19.45 -16.35
C HIS A 298 9.96 -20.00 -15.07
N ILE A 299 8.64 -20.13 -15.07
CA ILE A 299 7.86 -20.86 -14.07
C ILE A 299 7.31 -22.10 -14.80
N ASP A 300 7.63 -23.30 -14.33
CA ASP A 300 7.18 -24.56 -14.95
C ASP A 300 7.39 -24.60 -16.48
N SER A 301 8.56 -24.14 -16.95
CA SER A 301 8.91 -24.04 -18.38
C SER A 301 8.15 -22.97 -19.17
N VAL A 302 7.29 -22.17 -18.55
CA VAL A 302 6.60 -21.03 -19.17
C VAL A 302 7.41 -19.74 -18.87
N PRO A 303 7.68 -18.88 -19.87
CA PRO A 303 8.31 -17.59 -19.62
C PRO A 303 7.56 -16.79 -18.54
N PHE A 304 8.28 -16.18 -17.60
CA PHE A 304 7.71 -15.44 -16.49
C PHE A 304 6.65 -14.41 -16.93
N SER A 305 6.89 -13.71 -18.04
CA SER A 305 5.95 -12.73 -18.61
C SER A 305 4.64 -13.34 -19.12
N MET A 306 4.61 -14.65 -19.37
CA MET A 306 3.43 -15.41 -19.83
C MET A 306 2.74 -16.18 -18.70
N ALA A 307 3.35 -16.24 -17.52
CA ALA A 307 2.74 -16.86 -16.34
C ALA A 307 1.56 -16.01 -15.84
N GLY A 308 0.64 -16.65 -15.11
CA GLY A 308 -0.48 -15.95 -14.48
C GLY A 308 0.01 -14.87 -13.51
N GLN A 309 -0.68 -13.73 -13.45
CA GLN A 309 -0.25 -12.56 -12.65
C GLN A 309 -0.01 -12.91 -11.18
N GLY A 310 -0.90 -13.70 -10.58
CA GLY A 310 -0.72 -14.16 -9.20
C GLY A 310 0.55 -14.98 -8.99
N GLN A 311 0.94 -15.83 -9.95
CA GLN A 311 2.20 -16.58 -9.90
C GLN A 311 3.41 -15.65 -10.01
N GLN A 312 3.33 -14.62 -10.84
CA GLN A 312 4.39 -13.62 -10.96
C GLN A 312 4.62 -12.88 -9.64
N VAL A 313 3.54 -12.44 -8.97
CA VAL A 313 3.62 -11.79 -7.65
C VAL A 313 4.22 -12.73 -6.60
N LEU A 314 3.75 -13.97 -6.52
CA LEU A 314 4.28 -14.98 -5.59
C LEU A 314 5.78 -15.24 -5.81
N MET A 315 6.22 -15.35 -7.06
CA MET A 315 7.63 -15.54 -7.39
C MET A 315 8.48 -14.32 -7.02
N LYS A 316 8.02 -13.11 -7.34
CA LYS A 316 8.70 -11.87 -6.93
C LYS A 316 8.87 -11.80 -5.40
N LEU A 317 7.79 -12.08 -4.67
CA LEU A 317 7.80 -12.18 -3.22
C LEU A 317 8.84 -13.22 -2.74
N ALA A 318 8.77 -14.44 -3.26
CA ALA A 318 9.68 -15.52 -2.87
C ALA A 318 11.15 -15.16 -3.14
N LEU A 319 11.46 -14.56 -4.29
CA LEU A 319 12.81 -14.10 -4.64
C LEU A 319 13.29 -12.97 -3.72
N ALA A 320 12.45 -11.93 -3.52
CA ALA A 320 12.79 -10.81 -2.65
C ALA A 320 13.06 -11.26 -1.21
N LEU A 321 12.30 -12.23 -0.74
CA LEU A 321 12.36 -12.73 0.61
C LEU A 321 13.58 -13.62 0.84
N LYS A 322 13.93 -14.45 -0.13
CA LYS A 322 15.08 -15.33 -0.04
C LYS A 322 16.40 -14.57 -0.25
N SER A 323 16.49 -13.66 -1.22
CA SER A 323 17.66 -12.79 -1.40
C SER A 323 17.90 -11.88 -0.19
N SER A 324 16.83 -11.56 0.55
CA SER A 324 16.90 -10.71 1.74
C SER A 324 17.21 -11.46 3.03
N GLU A 325 17.10 -12.80 3.10
CA GLU A 325 17.37 -13.57 4.33
C GLU A 325 18.77 -13.34 4.90
N GLU A 326 19.72 -12.95 4.05
CA GLU A 326 21.11 -12.72 4.51
C GLU A 326 21.57 -11.25 4.41
N LYS A 327 20.84 -10.36 3.72
CA LYS A 327 21.46 -9.10 3.27
C LYS A 327 20.60 -7.82 3.23
N SER A 328 19.28 -7.84 3.44
CA SER A 328 18.44 -6.62 3.35
C SER A 328 17.90 -6.18 4.70
N ASN A 329 18.07 -4.90 5.04
CA ASN A 329 17.55 -4.31 6.27
C ASN A 329 16.11 -3.80 6.10
N PHE A 330 15.76 -3.44 4.87
CA PHE A 330 14.46 -2.83 4.54
C PHE A 330 13.70 -3.66 3.52
N VAL A 331 12.39 -3.78 3.73
CA VAL A 331 11.47 -4.42 2.78
C VAL A 331 10.34 -3.45 2.49
N ILE A 332 10.10 -3.18 1.22
CA ILE A 332 9.02 -2.31 0.75
C ILE A 332 8.08 -3.15 -0.11
N ILE A 333 6.81 -3.19 0.28
CA ILE A 333 5.78 -3.99 -0.42
C ILE A 333 4.61 -3.07 -0.76
N GLU A 334 4.21 -3.06 -2.02
CA GLU A 334 3.07 -2.29 -2.48
C GLU A 334 2.01 -3.22 -3.04
N GLU A 335 0.79 -3.12 -2.47
CA GLU A 335 -0.41 -3.86 -2.86
C GLU A 335 -0.17 -5.37 -3.06
N PRO A 336 0.26 -6.09 -2.01
CA PRO A 336 0.53 -7.53 -2.10
C PRO A 336 -0.71 -8.38 -2.45
N GLU A 337 -1.90 -7.83 -2.28
CA GLU A 337 -3.19 -8.44 -2.62
C GLU A 337 -3.49 -8.49 -4.11
N ASN A 338 -2.86 -7.64 -4.92
CA ASN A 338 -3.21 -7.50 -6.32
C ASN A 338 -3.02 -8.80 -7.09
N HIS A 339 -4.03 -9.14 -7.87
CA HIS A 339 -4.06 -10.33 -8.74
C HIS A 339 -3.96 -11.68 -8.02
N LEU A 340 -4.13 -11.72 -6.69
CA LEU A 340 -4.10 -12.95 -5.90
C LEU A 340 -5.51 -13.45 -5.59
N SER A 341 -5.71 -14.77 -5.64
CA SER A 341 -6.86 -15.40 -5.02
C SER A 341 -6.79 -15.26 -3.51
N HIS A 342 -7.93 -15.37 -2.82
CA HIS A 342 -7.97 -15.31 -1.35
C HIS A 342 -7.03 -16.35 -0.69
N THR A 343 -6.96 -17.56 -1.24
CA THR A 343 -6.06 -18.62 -0.75
C THR A 343 -4.59 -18.25 -0.92
N SER A 344 -4.23 -17.74 -2.10
CA SER A 344 -2.86 -17.28 -2.38
C SER A 344 -2.48 -16.10 -1.49
N LEU A 345 -3.40 -15.15 -1.28
CA LEU A 345 -3.19 -14.00 -0.41
C LEU A 345 -2.92 -14.45 1.04
N THR A 346 -3.63 -15.45 1.53
CA THR A 346 -3.36 -16.01 2.87
C THR A 346 -1.93 -16.52 3.00
N GLY A 347 -1.43 -17.24 2.01
CA GLY A 347 -0.04 -17.72 1.96
C GLY A 347 0.96 -16.57 1.95
N VAL A 348 0.71 -15.54 1.13
CA VAL A 348 1.56 -14.34 1.02
C VAL A 348 1.62 -13.58 2.34
N VAL A 349 0.48 -13.32 2.98
CA VAL A 349 0.43 -12.58 4.26
C VAL A 349 1.20 -13.32 5.36
N ASN A 350 1.04 -14.64 5.45
CA ASN A 350 1.80 -15.47 6.40
C ASN A 350 3.31 -15.45 6.11
N LEU A 351 3.69 -15.39 4.83
CA LEU A 351 5.08 -15.28 4.41
C LEU A 351 5.66 -13.91 4.79
N ILE A 352 4.94 -12.84 4.51
CA ILE A 352 5.33 -11.46 4.86
C ILE A 352 5.53 -11.35 6.38
N ASP A 353 4.61 -11.84 7.20
CA ASP A 353 4.72 -11.76 8.66
C ASP A 353 5.98 -12.46 9.19
N ARG A 354 6.28 -13.68 8.68
CA ARG A 354 7.50 -14.41 9.05
C ARG A 354 8.80 -13.69 8.65
N LEU A 355 8.80 -13.04 7.51
CA LEU A 355 10.00 -12.46 6.90
C LEU A 355 10.26 -11.02 7.33
N SER A 356 9.25 -10.37 7.88
CA SER A 356 9.39 -9.08 8.56
C SER A 356 10.08 -9.20 9.92
N SER A 357 10.26 -10.43 10.43
CA SER A 357 10.99 -10.66 11.68
C SER A 357 12.45 -10.24 11.53
N GLY A 358 12.91 -9.28 12.34
CA GLY A 358 14.27 -8.75 12.33
C GLY A 358 14.58 -7.75 11.20
N ARG A 359 13.53 -7.21 10.53
CA ARG A 359 13.67 -6.20 9.46
C ARG A 359 12.61 -5.14 9.59
N GLN A 360 12.93 -3.94 9.10
CA GLN A 360 11.91 -2.90 8.99
C GLN A 360 11.18 -3.03 7.65
N THR A 361 9.87 -3.23 7.73
CA THR A 361 9.01 -3.49 6.57
C THR A 361 7.96 -2.41 6.43
N PHE A 362 7.80 -1.90 5.22
CA PHE A 362 6.78 -0.92 4.85
C PHE A 362 5.83 -1.54 3.83
N ILE A 363 4.55 -1.58 4.13
CA ILE A 363 3.52 -2.22 3.30
C ILE A 363 2.41 -1.22 3.01
N ALA A 364 2.16 -0.90 1.75
CA ALA A 364 0.95 -0.19 1.35
C ALA A 364 -0.10 -1.20 0.89
N THR A 365 -1.31 -1.10 1.42
CA THR A 365 -2.40 -2.03 1.10
C THR A 365 -3.77 -1.35 1.10
N HIS A 366 -4.67 -1.87 0.28
CA HIS A 366 -6.10 -1.59 0.28
C HIS A 366 -6.94 -2.78 0.77
N SER A 367 -6.32 -3.83 1.30
CA SER A 367 -6.99 -5.04 1.72
C SER A 367 -7.26 -5.06 3.23
N SER A 368 -8.54 -5.08 3.62
CA SER A 368 -8.94 -5.34 5.01
C SER A 368 -8.39 -6.65 5.54
N TYR A 369 -8.27 -7.67 4.67
CA TYR A 369 -7.71 -8.95 5.03
C TYR A 369 -6.23 -8.85 5.42
N VAL A 370 -5.41 -8.17 4.61
CA VAL A 370 -3.99 -7.93 4.90
C VAL A 370 -3.83 -7.18 6.22
N LEU A 371 -4.61 -6.10 6.39
CA LEU A 371 -4.61 -5.28 7.58
C LEU A 371 -4.96 -6.07 8.85
N ASN A 372 -6.05 -6.82 8.83
CA ASN A 372 -6.50 -7.59 9.98
C ASN A 372 -5.51 -8.69 10.39
N ARG A 373 -4.90 -9.36 9.41
CA ARG A 373 -3.92 -10.43 9.68
C ARG A 373 -2.60 -9.92 10.21
N LEU A 374 -2.09 -8.80 9.68
CA LEU A 374 -0.80 -8.24 10.09
C LEU A 374 -0.88 -7.38 11.35
N GLY A 375 -2.07 -6.88 11.71
CA GLY A 375 -2.37 -6.19 12.97
C GLY A 375 -2.52 -4.68 12.84
N LEU A 376 -3.58 -4.15 13.46
CA LEU A 376 -3.91 -2.73 13.49
C LEU A 376 -2.88 -1.88 14.25
N ASP A 377 -2.20 -2.46 15.20
CA ASP A 377 -1.14 -1.80 15.98
C ASP A 377 0.02 -1.32 15.11
N ARG A 378 0.16 -1.88 13.90
CA ARG A 378 1.22 -1.55 12.92
C ARG A 378 0.78 -0.53 11.88
N LEU A 379 -0.43 -0.01 12.03
CA LEU A 379 -1.07 0.86 11.04
C LEU A 379 -0.53 2.30 11.08
N ILE A 380 -0.34 2.85 9.92
CA ILE A 380 -0.10 4.28 9.66
C ILE A 380 -1.16 4.74 8.66
N LEU A 381 -2.08 5.58 9.10
CA LEU A 381 -3.05 6.20 8.22
C LEU A 381 -2.46 7.46 7.61
N ILE A 382 -2.54 7.58 6.28
CA ILE A 382 -2.21 8.81 5.56
C ILE A 382 -3.50 9.46 5.07
N HIS A 383 -3.68 10.73 5.41
CA HIS A 383 -4.78 11.55 4.95
C HIS A 383 -4.32 12.98 4.67
N LYS A 384 -4.44 13.45 3.42
CA LYS A 384 -4.04 14.81 3.01
C LYS A 384 -2.66 15.23 3.51
N GLY A 385 -1.67 14.38 3.35
CA GLY A 385 -0.29 14.65 3.76
C GLY A 385 -0.03 14.54 5.27
N GLN A 386 -1.05 14.26 6.08
CA GLN A 386 -0.89 14.03 7.52
C GLN A 386 -0.90 12.53 7.84
N THR A 387 -0.27 12.15 8.93
CA THR A 387 -0.21 10.76 9.39
C THR A 387 -0.84 10.60 10.77
N ALA A 388 -1.60 9.52 10.96
CA ALA A 388 -2.10 9.09 12.26
C ALA A 388 -1.65 7.65 12.54
N LYS A 389 -1.31 7.38 13.80
CA LYS A 389 -0.90 6.06 14.29
C LYS A 389 -1.92 5.52 15.29
N PHE A 390 -1.90 4.21 15.46
CA PHE A 390 -2.85 3.48 16.30
C PHE A 390 -2.20 2.92 17.57
N ASP A 391 -1.26 3.66 18.14
CA ASP A 391 -0.48 3.21 19.30
C ASP A 391 -1.32 3.08 20.60
N ASN A 392 -2.52 3.68 20.63
CA ASN A 392 -3.39 3.74 21.81
C ASN A 392 -4.55 2.75 21.76
N LEU A 393 -4.60 1.80 20.81
CA LEU A 393 -5.61 0.75 20.81
C LEU A 393 -5.33 -0.29 21.89
N SER A 394 -6.38 -0.75 22.57
CA SER A 394 -6.26 -1.85 23.55
C SER A 394 -5.87 -3.16 22.85
N ALA A 395 -5.07 -3.99 23.55
CA ALA A 395 -4.65 -5.31 23.06
C ALA A 395 -5.86 -6.18 22.66
N ASP A 396 -6.94 -6.10 23.42
CA ASP A 396 -8.18 -6.81 23.16
C ASP A 396 -8.86 -6.38 21.85
N THR A 397 -8.81 -5.08 21.50
CA THR A 397 -9.38 -4.57 20.25
C THR A 397 -8.53 -5.00 19.06
N ILE A 398 -7.20 -4.95 19.19
CA ILE A 398 -6.28 -5.47 18.18
C ILE A 398 -6.54 -6.95 17.93
N GLU A 399 -6.65 -7.76 19.00
CA GLU A 399 -6.92 -9.20 18.90
C GLU A 399 -8.31 -9.50 18.31
N TYR A 400 -9.31 -8.69 18.66
CA TYR A 400 -10.64 -8.80 18.09
C TYR A 400 -10.62 -8.65 16.57
N PHE A 401 -10.02 -7.58 16.05
CA PHE A 401 -9.94 -7.35 14.59
C PHE A 401 -9.07 -8.41 13.89
N LYS A 402 -8.00 -8.91 14.51
CA LYS A 402 -7.22 -10.04 13.98
C LYS A 402 -8.05 -11.32 13.76
N LYS A 403 -9.03 -11.56 14.59
CA LYS A 403 -9.94 -12.72 14.49
C LYS A 403 -11.05 -12.53 13.45
N GLN A 404 -11.31 -11.31 13.03
CA GLN A 404 -12.38 -10.94 12.10
C GLN A 404 -11.85 -10.87 10.66
N SER A 405 -11.91 -11.99 9.93
CA SER A 405 -11.40 -12.06 8.56
C SER A 405 -12.36 -11.51 7.48
N GLY A 406 -13.60 -11.18 7.83
CA GLY A 406 -14.66 -10.78 6.88
C GLY A 406 -15.19 -9.36 7.06
N TYR A 407 -14.72 -8.60 8.04
CA TYR A 407 -15.23 -7.26 8.31
C TYR A 407 -14.43 -6.18 7.59
N ASP A 408 -15.15 -5.14 7.20
CA ASP A 408 -14.64 -4.02 6.44
C ASP A 408 -13.88 -3.02 7.33
N THR A 409 -12.83 -3.52 7.99
CA THR A 409 -12.00 -2.72 8.92
C THR A 409 -11.42 -1.48 8.23
N LEU A 410 -11.11 -1.60 6.94
CA LEU A 410 -10.65 -0.45 6.15
C LEU A 410 -11.72 0.63 6.00
N ARG A 411 -13.00 0.25 5.83
CA ARG A 411 -14.09 1.23 5.80
C ARG A 411 -14.17 2.01 7.11
N LEU A 412 -14.05 1.31 8.26
CA LEU A 412 -13.99 1.98 9.58
C LEU A 412 -12.81 2.97 9.69
N VAL A 413 -11.65 2.59 9.14
CA VAL A 413 -10.43 3.41 9.21
C VAL A 413 -10.48 4.59 8.25
N LEU A 414 -11.03 4.40 7.04
CA LEU A 414 -10.99 5.38 5.95
C LEU A 414 -12.26 6.27 5.88
N ALA A 415 -13.37 5.82 6.43
CA ALA A 415 -14.62 6.57 6.41
C ALA A 415 -14.47 7.97 6.99
N ARG A 416 -15.10 8.95 6.36
CA ARG A 416 -15.12 10.33 6.82
C ARG A 416 -16.21 10.54 7.87
N LYS A 417 -17.41 10.05 7.57
CA LYS A 417 -18.56 9.97 8.46
C LYS A 417 -19.01 8.53 8.52
N LEU A 418 -19.33 8.05 9.68
CA LEU A 418 -19.57 6.64 9.90
C LEU A 418 -20.88 6.39 10.63
N VAL A 419 -21.62 5.39 10.17
CA VAL A 419 -22.74 4.79 10.87
C VAL A 419 -22.41 3.32 11.13
N ILE A 420 -22.39 2.91 12.38
CA ILE A 420 -22.20 1.52 12.78
C ILE A 420 -23.53 0.90 13.11
N VAL A 421 -23.82 -0.22 12.47
CA VAL A 421 -25.05 -1.00 12.68
C VAL A 421 -24.73 -2.42 13.13
N GLU A 422 -25.71 -3.14 13.70
CA GLU A 422 -25.50 -4.49 14.20
C GLU A 422 -25.47 -5.53 13.07
N GLY A 423 -26.38 -5.43 12.11
CA GLY A 423 -26.52 -6.45 11.08
C GLY A 423 -26.81 -5.89 9.68
N PRO A 424 -26.81 -6.79 8.67
CA PRO A 424 -27.17 -6.40 7.30
C PRO A 424 -28.61 -5.88 7.18
N THR A 425 -29.52 -6.34 8.03
CA THR A 425 -30.92 -5.87 8.08
C THR A 425 -31.00 -4.40 8.51
N ASP A 426 -30.22 -4.04 9.53
CA ASP A 426 -30.11 -2.66 10.00
C ASP A 426 -29.51 -1.76 8.89
N GLU A 427 -28.47 -2.25 8.20
CA GLU A 427 -27.84 -1.51 7.09
C GLU A 427 -28.85 -1.25 5.96
N MET A 428 -29.61 -2.26 5.54
CA MET A 428 -30.65 -2.11 4.50
C MET A 428 -31.70 -1.09 4.89
N LEU A 429 -32.24 -1.19 6.12
CA LEU A 429 -33.28 -0.31 6.60
C LEU A 429 -32.77 1.11 6.86
N PHE A 430 -31.54 1.26 7.35
CA PHE A 430 -30.94 2.58 7.53
C PHE A 430 -30.72 3.29 6.18
N ASN A 431 -30.18 2.59 5.19
CA ASN A 431 -29.99 3.13 3.85
C ASN A 431 -31.32 3.59 3.24
N ARG A 432 -32.38 2.80 3.43
CA ARG A 432 -33.72 3.15 2.95
C ARG A 432 -34.30 4.34 3.72
N ALA A 433 -34.21 4.36 5.05
CA ALA A 433 -34.68 5.47 5.87
C ALA A 433 -33.97 6.80 5.51
N TYR A 434 -32.67 6.71 5.25
CA TYR A 434 -31.88 7.85 4.80
C TYR A 434 -32.37 8.38 3.44
N PHE A 435 -32.58 7.45 2.49
CA PHE A 435 -33.10 7.78 1.17
C PHE A 435 -34.50 8.44 1.24
N ASP A 436 -35.42 7.85 2.00
CA ASP A 436 -36.77 8.38 2.17
C ASP A 436 -36.78 9.79 2.83
N SER A 437 -35.77 10.08 3.68
CA SER A 437 -35.64 11.37 4.37
C SER A 437 -34.90 12.44 3.55
N SER A 438 -34.13 12.08 2.54
CA SER A 438 -33.23 13.02 1.85
C SER A 438 -33.26 12.94 0.33
N GLY A 439 -33.86 11.90 -0.26
CA GLY A 439 -33.77 11.60 -1.68
C GLY A 439 -32.41 11.14 -2.18
N LYS A 440 -31.48 10.83 -1.26
CA LYS A 440 -30.11 10.37 -1.55
C LYS A 440 -29.76 9.16 -0.70
N TYR A 441 -28.78 8.37 -1.12
CA TYR A 441 -28.19 7.34 -0.26
C TYR A 441 -27.10 7.92 0.65
N PRO A 442 -26.78 7.28 1.79
CA PRO A 442 -25.73 7.76 2.70
C PRO A 442 -24.38 7.99 2.00
N ILE A 443 -24.01 7.12 1.07
CA ILE A 443 -22.76 7.21 0.32
C ILE A 443 -22.64 8.49 -0.52
N ASP A 444 -23.75 9.03 -1.01
CA ASP A 444 -23.79 10.28 -1.78
C ASP A 444 -23.42 11.51 -0.93
N ASP A 445 -23.59 11.39 0.39
CA ASP A 445 -23.23 12.42 1.38
C ASP A 445 -21.95 12.03 2.17
N GLU A 446 -21.11 11.14 1.61
CA GLU A 446 -19.85 10.64 2.18
C GLU A 446 -20.03 9.92 3.53
N ILE A 447 -21.18 9.29 3.74
CA ILE A 447 -21.48 8.51 4.95
C ILE A 447 -21.33 7.02 4.64
N ASP A 448 -20.43 6.34 5.36
CA ASP A 448 -20.27 4.89 5.31
C ASP A 448 -21.14 4.23 6.38
N VAL A 449 -22.00 3.28 5.97
CA VAL A 449 -22.78 2.45 6.88
C VAL A 449 -22.10 1.11 6.98
N VAL A 450 -21.63 0.72 8.17
CA VAL A 450 -20.79 -0.47 8.38
C VAL A 450 -21.37 -1.39 9.43
N THR A 451 -21.55 -2.65 9.06
CA THR A 451 -22.01 -3.70 9.97
C THR A 451 -20.88 -4.22 10.86
N GLN A 452 -21.05 -4.19 12.21
CA GLN A 452 -20.03 -4.62 13.17
C GLN A 452 -20.49 -5.65 14.20
N GLY A 453 -21.69 -6.17 14.07
CA GLY A 453 -22.31 -7.06 15.06
C GLY A 453 -22.55 -6.37 16.40
N THR A 454 -22.80 -7.16 17.43
CA THR A 454 -23.12 -6.65 18.78
C THR A 454 -21.93 -6.04 19.53
N ARG A 455 -20.71 -6.09 18.99
CA ARG A 455 -19.47 -5.61 19.64
C ARG A 455 -19.02 -4.22 19.18
N ASN A 456 -19.96 -3.32 18.94
CA ASN A 456 -19.76 -1.94 18.49
C ASN A 456 -18.79 -1.13 19.37
N ARG A 457 -18.59 -1.50 20.65
CA ARG A 457 -17.60 -0.86 21.53
C ARG A 457 -16.17 -0.88 20.94
N ARG A 458 -15.78 -1.97 20.25
CA ARG A 458 -14.45 -2.09 19.61
C ARG A 458 -14.29 -1.14 18.44
N ALA A 459 -15.35 -0.97 17.65
CA ALA A 459 -15.36 0.00 16.56
C ALA A 459 -15.39 1.44 17.10
N LEU A 460 -16.10 1.71 18.19
CA LEU A 460 -16.08 3.01 18.88
C LEU A 460 -14.69 3.35 19.42
N GLU A 461 -13.97 2.40 20.02
CA GLU A 461 -12.60 2.58 20.45
C GLU A 461 -11.70 2.99 19.27
N LEU A 462 -11.83 2.32 18.11
CA LEU A 462 -11.11 2.67 16.89
C LEU A 462 -11.46 4.09 16.41
N CYS A 463 -12.75 4.44 16.38
CA CYS A 463 -13.19 5.79 16.00
C CYS A 463 -12.69 6.86 16.98
N HIS A 464 -12.63 6.54 18.27
CA HIS A 464 -12.08 7.44 19.30
C HIS A 464 -10.59 7.72 19.05
N VAL A 465 -9.78 6.68 18.82
CA VAL A 465 -8.34 6.83 18.52
C VAL A 465 -8.11 7.62 17.23
N LEU A 466 -8.98 7.45 16.24
CA LEU A 466 -8.92 8.16 14.96
C LEU A 466 -9.53 9.57 15.01
N ASN A 467 -10.13 9.96 16.12
CA ASN A 467 -10.93 11.18 16.26
C ASN A 467 -11.98 11.31 15.14
N ARG A 468 -12.72 10.21 14.87
CA ARG A 468 -13.77 10.16 13.84
C ARG A 468 -15.13 10.37 14.44
N SER A 469 -15.98 11.10 13.71
CA SER A 469 -17.40 11.23 14.03
C SER A 469 -18.15 9.96 13.63
N VAL A 470 -19.00 9.45 14.52
CA VAL A 470 -19.74 8.20 14.30
C VAL A 470 -21.07 8.18 15.02
N ALA A 471 -22.10 7.69 14.34
CA ALA A 471 -23.37 7.27 14.92
C ALA A 471 -23.36 5.74 15.08
N VAL A 472 -23.65 5.24 16.27
CA VAL A 472 -23.85 3.82 16.51
C VAL A 472 -25.33 3.54 16.70
N LEU A 473 -25.94 2.73 15.82
CA LEU A 473 -27.27 2.19 16.01
C LEU A 473 -27.17 0.85 16.74
N ARG A 474 -28.02 0.71 17.73
CA ARG A 474 -28.03 -0.49 18.55
C ARG A 474 -29.43 -0.89 18.98
N ASP A 475 -29.69 -2.19 18.95
CA ASP A 475 -30.84 -2.78 19.60
C ASP A 475 -30.76 -2.65 21.12
N VAL A 476 -31.90 -2.47 21.76
CA VAL A 476 -31.92 -2.35 23.22
C VAL A 476 -31.60 -3.69 23.91
N ASP A 477 -31.89 -4.79 23.24
CA ASP A 477 -31.78 -6.16 23.77
C ASP A 477 -32.55 -6.30 25.13
N LYS A 478 -31.99 -7.02 26.07
CA LYS A 478 -32.53 -7.21 27.44
C LYS A 478 -32.10 -6.12 28.44
N GLN A 479 -31.44 -5.07 27.95
CA GLN A 479 -30.84 -4.01 28.76
C GLN A 479 -31.61 -2.68 28.63
N THR A 480 -31.08 -1.62 29.25
CA THR A 480 -31.60 -0.26 29.07
C THR A 480 -30.68 0.55 28.19
N PRO A 481 -31.15 1.61 27.52
CA PRO A 481 -30.29 2.52 26.76
C PRO A 481 -29.14 3.10 27.59
N GLU A 482 -29.39 3.43 28.86
CA GLU A 482 -28.38 3.96 29.79
C GLU A 482 -27.25 2.96 30.04
N TYR A 483 -27.59 1.67 30.18
CA TYR A 483 -26.60 0.60 30.36
C TYR A 483 -25.61 0.55 29.21
N TRP A 484 -26.09 0.61 27.96
CA TRP A 484 -25.23 0.57 26.79
C TRP A 484 -24.37 1.83 26.64
N LYS A 485 -24.95 3.01 26.91
CA LYS A 485 -24.22 4.30 26.89
C LYS A 485 -23.15 4.33 27.99
N ASP A 486 -23.44 3.89 29.19
CA ASP A 486 -22.45 3.83 30.28
C ASP A 486 -21.28 2.89 29.94
N LYS A 487 -21.58 1.73 29.37
CA LYS A 487 -20.58 0.75 28.94
C LYS A 487 -19.64 1.27 27.83
N ALA A 488 -20.09 2.23 27.04
CA ALA A 488 -19.32 2.86 25.95
C ALA A 488 -18.83 4.28 26.29
N LYS A 489 -19.13 4.80 27.50
CA LYS A 489 -18.94 6.19 27.92
C LYS A 489 -17.55 6.75 27.63
N GLU A 490 -16.52 5.91 27.80
CA GLU A 490 -15.12 6.28 27.55
C GLU A 490 -14.85 6.75 26.11
N TYR A 491 -15.62 6.21 25.14
CA TYR A 491 -15.42 6.47 23.71
C TYR A 491 -16.45 7.44 23.12
N LEU A 492 -17.55 7.70 23.83
CA LEU A 492 -18.58 8.62 23.40
C LEU A 492 -18.14 10.07 23.61
N LYS A 493 -18.61 10.95 22.74
CA LYS A 493 -18.39 12.40 22.83
C LYS A 493 -19.55 13.12 22.13
N ASP A 494 -20.24 13.97 22.88
CA ASP A 494 -21.40 14.69 22.39
C ASP A 494 -21.07 15.48 21.12
N GLY A 495 -21.93 15.39 20.10
CA GLY A 495 -21.76 16.04 18.82
C GLY A 495 -20.71 15.40 17.90
N GLU A 496 -19.99 14.35 18.35
CA GLU A 496 -19.01 13.66 17.51
C GLU A 496 -19.23 12.14 17.48
N ARG A 497 -19.43 11.51 18.62
CA ARG A 497 -19.58 10.05 18.74
C ARG A 497 -20.74 9.71 19.64
N GLU A 498 -21.85 9.35 19.04
CA GLU A 498 -23.10 9.12 19.74
C GLU A 498 -23.67 7.72 19.47
N MET A 499 -24.47 7.24 20.45
CA MET A 499 -25.14 5.95 20.38
C MET A 499 -26.65 6.16 20.41
N PHE A 500 -27.32 5.66 19.39
CA PHE A 500 -28.77 5.71 19.18
C PHE A 500 -29.33 4.32 19.40
N ILE A 501 -30.20 4.17 20.39
CA ILE A 501 -30.63 2.86 20.89
C ILE A 501 -32.14 2.80 20.79
N GLY A 502 -32.66 1.62 20.42
CA GLY A 502 -34.09 1.35 20.34
C GLY A 502 -34.82 1.57 21.67
N LEU A 503 -36.11 1.81 21.61
CA LEU A 503 -36.96 1.98 22.80
C LEU A 503 -37.33 0.61 23.37
N ARG A 504 -37.18 0.41 24.70
CA ARG A 504 -37.51 -0.86 25.36
C ARG A 504 -39.00 -1.21 25.24
N GLU A 505 -39.86 -0.23 25.31
CA GLU A 505 -41.31 -0.38 25.15
C GLU A 505 -41.74 -0.83 23.76
N ALA A 506 -40.94 -0.53 22.74
CA ALA A 506 -41.18 -0.94 21.36
C ALA A 506 -40.67 -2.36 21.03
N GLY A 507 -39.89 -2.97 21.92
CA GLY A 507 -39.35 -4.32 21.78
C GLY A 507 -37.83 -4.36 21.77
N GLU A 508 -37.28 -5.57 21.86
CA GLU A 508 -35.85 -5.81 22.11
C GLU A 508 -34.98 -5.72 20.83
N THR A 509 -35.55 -6.00 19.64
CA THR A 509 -34.84 -6.08 18.37
C THR A 509 -35.46 -5.17 17.32
N LEU A 510 -34.81 -5.05 16.15
CA LEU A 510 -35.23 -4.13 15.06
C LEU A 510 -36.67 -4.38 14.59
N GLU A 511 -37.08 -5.64 14.41
CA GLU A 511 -38.38 -5.97 13.83
C GLU A 511 -39.56 -5.42 14.65
N PRO A 512 -39.66 -5.68 15.97
CA PRO A 512 -40.70 -5.05 16.80
C PRO A 512 -40.59 -3.53 16.87
N GLN A 513 -39.41 -2.94 16.79
CA GLN A 513 -39.23 -1.47 16.72
C GLN A 513 -39.85 -0.88 15.44
N VAL A 514 -39.69 -1.58 14.30
CA VAL A 514 -40.32 -1.18 13.03
C VAL A 514 -41.83 -1.33 13.10
N ILE A 515 -42.35 -2.40 13.67
CA ILE A 515 -43.80 -2.60 13.88
C ILE A 515 -44.35 -1.50 14.78
N PHE A 516 -43.70 -1.17 15.88
CA PHE A 516 -44.11 -0.10 16.78
C PHE A 516 -44.19 1.25 16.10
N ALA A 517 -43.21 1.58 15.24
CA ALA A 517 -43.23 2.81 14.45
C ALA A 517 -44.40 2.86 13.42
N ASN A 518 -44.96 1.70 13.05
CA ASN A 518 -45.99 1.56 12.03
C ASN A 518 -47.34 1.06 12.58
N GLN A 519 -47.63 1.18 13.89
CA GLN A 519 -48.87 0.72 14.51
C GLN A 519 -50.13 1.26 13.81
N THR A 520 -50.07 2.50 13.32
CA THR A 520 -51.21 3.16 12.62
C THR A 520 -51.38 2.68 11.18
N GLN A 521 -50.42 2.01 10.61
CA GLN A 521 -50.42 1.50 9.22
C GLN A 521 -49.93 0.04 9.12
N GLU A 522 -50.17 -0.75 10.14
CA GLU A 522 -49.79 -2.16 10.22
C GLU A 522 -50.27 -2.97 9.00
N PRO A 523 -51.50 -2.80 8.47
CA PRO A 523 -51.94 -3.51 7.26
C PRO A 523 -51.05 -3.25 6.02
N THR A 524 -50.59 -1.99 5.88
CA THR A 524 -49.66 -1.63 4.81
C THR A 524 -48.33 -2.31 4.99
N LEU A 525 -47.78 -2.33 6.21
CA LEU A 525 -46.55 -3.03 6.53
C LEU A 525 -46.68 -4.53 6.26
N LYS A 526 -47.79 -5.20 6.66
CA LYS A 526 -48.07 -6.61 6.35
C LYS A 526 -48.05 -6.87 4.85
N THR A 527 -48.65 -5.98 4.07
CA THR A 527 -48.66 -6.10 2.61
C THR A 527 -47.25 -6.00 2.02
N ILE A 528 -46.44 -5.01 2.48
CA ILE A 528 -45.07 -4.80 2.01
C ILE A 528 -44.20 -6.03 2.28
N VAL A 529 -44.28 -6.58 3.49
CA VAL A 529 -43.43 -7.72 3.91
C VAL A 529 -43.99 -9.06 3.45
N GLY A 530 -45.18 -9.10 2.85
CA GLY A 530 -45.83 -10.34 2.40
C GLY A 530 -46.28 -11.25 3.54
N CYS A 531 -46.62 -10.69 4.71
CA CYS A 531 -47.09 -11.47 5.85
C CYS A 531 -48.52 -11.95 5.61
N PRO A 532 -48.82 -13.29 5.73
CA PRO A 532 -50.19 -13.81 5.66
C PRO A 532 -51.09 -13.18 6.72
N GLU A 533 -52.38 -12.98 6.38
CA GLU A 533 -53.34 -12.34 7.30
C GLU A 533 -53.50 -13.08 8.63
N GLU A 534 -53.41 -14.43 8.61
CA GLU A 534 -53.56 -15.29 9.77
C GLU A 534 -52.31 -15.36 10.67
N GLN A 535 -51.17 -14.80 10.20
CA GLN A 535 -49.91 -14.90 10.91
C GLN A 535 -49.59 -13.62 11.68
N ASP A 536 -49.06 -13.81 12.90
CA ASP A 536 -48.55 -12.71 13.70
C ASP A 536 -47.38 -12.02 13.02
N LEU A 537 -47.49 -10.70 12.80
CA LEU A 537 -46.53 -9.91 12.09
C LEU A 537 -45.13 -9.93 12.72
N CYS A 538 -45.08 -9.87 14.05
CA CYS A 538 -43.78 -9.84 14.75
C CYS A 538 -43.05 -11.18 14.61
N SER A 539 -43.76 -12.30 14.77
CA SER A 539 -43.23 -13.65 14.60
C SER A 539 -42.77 -13.88 13.14
N TYR A 540 -43.55 -13.39 12.16
CA TYR A 540 -43.21 -13.47 10.75
C TYR A 540 -41.94 -12.70 10.42
N MET A 541 -41.88 -11.41 10.79
CA MET A 541 -40.73 -10.56 10.52
C MET A 541 -39.45 -11.08 11.20
N THR A 542 -39.57 -11.54 12.46
CA THR A 542 -38.42 -12.09 13.21
C THR A 542 -37.90 -13.38 12.61
N SER A 543 -38.78 -14.22 12.03
CA SER A 543 -38.40 -15.48 11.38
C SER A 543 -37.81 -15.26 9.96
N ASN A 544 -38.12 -14.13 9.31
CA ASN A 544 -37.72 -13.83 7.91
C ASN A 544 -36.92 -12.51 7.81
N LYS A 545 -36.10 -12.19 8.78
CA LYS A 545 -35.42 -10.88 8.96
C LYS A 545 -34.83 -10.28 7.68
N THR A 546 -34.01 -11.05 6.97
CA THR A 546 -33.30 -10.57 5.78
C THR A 546 -34.25 -10.29 4.62
N GLU A 547 -35.22 -11.20 4.40
CA GLU A 547 -36.22 -11.04 3.33
C GLU A 547 -37.12 -9.85 3.58
N VAL A 548 -37.61 -9.70 4.82
CA VAL A 548 -38.44 -8.56 5.25
C VAL A 548 -37.69 -7.23 5.06
N ALA A 549 -36.45 -7.16 5.52
CA ALA A 549 -35.64 -5.96 5.33
C ALA A 549 -35.43 -5.62 3.85
N TRP A 550 -35.19 -6.64 3.02
CA TRP A 550 -35.07 -6.50 1.58
C TRP A 550 -36.37 -5.97 0.92
N LEU A 551 -37.51 -6.55 1.29
CA LEU A 551 -38.82 -6.15 0.77
C LEU A 551 -39.14 -4.68 1.14
N ILE A 552 -38.86 -4.28 2.39
CA ILE A 552 -39.04 -2.89 2.85
C ILE A 552 -38.09 -1.96 2.08
N ALA A 553 -36.83 -2.33 1.96
CA ALA A 553 -35.82 -1.50 1.30
C ALA A 553 -36.13 -1.25 -0.19
N ASN A 554 -36.80 -2.19 -0.87
CA ASN A 554 -37.15 -2.10 -2.28
C ASN A 554 -38.63 -1.75 -2.54
N SER A 555 -39.42 -1.52 -1.50
CA SER A 555 -40.84 -1.15 -1.65
C SER A 555 -40.99 0.24 -2.28
N PRO A 556 -41.94 0.44 -3.22
CA PRO A 556 -42.30 1.78 -3.68
C PRO A 556 -43.05 2.58 -2.60
N THR A 557 -43.59 1.90 -1.59
CA THR A 557 -44.34 2.51 -0.48
C THR A 557 -43.42 2.76 0.69
N THR A 558 -43.41 3.98 1.20
CA THR A 558 -42.63 4.36 2.38
C THR A 558 -43.33 3.90 3.65
N ILE A 559 -42.53 3.59 4.67
CA ILE A 559 -42.96 3.27 6.03
C ILE A 559 -42.48 4.33 7.03
N ASN A 560 -42.95 4.27 8.26
CA ASN A 560 -42.37 5.01 9.36
C ASN A 560 -41.15 4.24 9.90
N TYR A 561 -40.09 4.98 10.21
CA TYR A 561 -38.87 4.39 10.77
C TYR A 561 -38.79 4.58 12.29
N PRO A 562 -38.15 3.67 13.01
CA PRO A 562 -37.92 3.83 14.45
C PRO A 562 -37.22 5.16 14.76
N GLN A 563 -37.60 5.80 15.88
CA GLN A 563 -37.11 7.14 16.22
C GLN A 563 -35.58 7.21 16.31
N TYR A 564 -34.93 6.17 16.85
CA TYR A 564 -33.47 6.14 16.96
C TYR A 564 -32.74 6.10 15.60
N PHE A 565 -33.39 5.59 14.52
CA PHE A 565 -32.90 5.72 13.15
C PHE A 565 -32.94 7.17 12.67
N LEU A 566 -34.09 7.85 12.90
CA LEU A 566 -34.28 9.23 12.49
C LEU A 566 -33.33 10.18 13.24
N ASP A 567 -33.05 9.90 14.51
CA ASP A 567 -32.13 10.67 15.33
C ASP A 567 -30.69 10.48 14.83
N ALA A 568 -30.29 9.25 14.50
CA ALA A 568 -28.98 8.96 13.91
C ALA A 568 -28.80 9.63 12.55
N ILE A 569 -29.85 9.64 11.70
CA ILE A 569 -29.81 10.33 10.40
C ILE A 569 -29.61 11.84 10.60
N ARG A 570 -30.34 12.45 11.54
CA ARG A 570 -30.17 13.89 11.86
C ARG A 570 -28.76 14.20 12.34
N PHE A 571 -28.23 13.35 13.21
CA PHE A 571 -26.88 13.48 13.74
C PHE A 571 -25.81 13.39 12.63
N VAL A 572 -25.81 12.35 11.80
CA VAL A 572 -24.77 12.18 10.76
C VAL A 572 -24.84 13.24 9.65
N LYS A 573 -25.99 13.89 9.47
CA LYS A 573 -26.12 15.05 8.59
C LYS A 573 -25.54 16.33 9.20
N SER A 574 -25.48 16.43 10.52
CA SER A 574 -24.99 17.63 11.22
C SER A 574 -23.47 17.66 11.43
N ILE A 575 -22.79 16.52 11.31
CA ILE A 575 -21.34 16.37 11.53
C ILE A 575 -20.49 16.48 10.22
#